data_bee2acb044f2c4c3367f29363a509b1a
#
_entry.id   bee2acb044f2c4c3367f29363a509b1a
#
_cell.length_a   1.000
_cell.length_b   1.000
_cell.length_c   1.000
_cell.angle_alpha   90.00
_cell.angle_beta   90.00
_cell.angle_gamma   90.00
#
_symmetry.space_group_name_H-M   'P 1'
#
loop_
_entity.id
_entity.type
_entity.pdbx_description
1 polymer ?
#
loop_
_entity_poly.entity_id
_entity_poly.type
_entity_poly.pdbx_seq_one_letter_code
_entity_poly.pdbx_strand_id
1 'polypeptide(L)'
;MIIEAQGVGHSYGEGSTQRVVLEGIDLVADERRIGVIGHNGSGKSTFLRMLNGLVLPSQGRILVNGMDTASQAKQIRKLVGFLFTDPDNQIIMPTVAEDVAFGLRRSGLERSQVDERVDDLLGRFGLLGHRDHPAQLLSGGQKQLLALASVLVTRPEMIVMDEPTTLLDIRNANQIGRIINTVEATVVLATHHLHLLRGFDRVLVFDSGRLVADGDPDSSIAAYERLMAA
;
A
#
# COMPACT_ATOMS: atom_id res chain seq x y z
N MET A 1 8.77 -6.89 -8.70
CA MET A 1 7.94 -8.09 -8.34
C MET A 1 6.84 -8.24 -9.37
N ILE A 2 6.40 -9.48 -9.66
CA ILE A 2 5.33 -9.74 -10.63
C ILE A 2 4.01 -9.95 -9.88
N ILE A 3 2.97 -9.25 -10.31
CA ILE A 3 1.59 -9.41 -9.85
C ILE A 3 0.79 -10.03 -10.99
N GLU A 4 0.09 -11.13 -10.70
CA GLU A 4 -0.83 -11.77 -11.63
C GLU A 4 -2.21 -11.89 -10.99
N ALA A 5 -3.23 -11.35 -11.64
CA ALA A 5 -4.63 -11.57 -11.30
C ALA A 5 -5.28 -12.35 -12.44
N GLN A 6 -6.00 -13.42 -12.13
CA GLN A 6 -6.58 -14.33 -13.12
C GLN A 6 -8.06 -14.53 -12.79
N GLY A 7 -8.94 -13.84 -13.54
CA GLY A 7 -10.38 -13.88 -13.40
C GLY A 7 -10.86 -13.50 -11.99
N VAL A 8 -10.19 -12.52 -11.35
CA VAL A 8 -10.43 -12.18 -9.95
C VAL A 8 -11.77 -11.51 -9.76
N GLY A 9 -12.61 -12.11 -8.90
CA GLY A 9 -13.86 -11.56 -8.42
C GLY A 9 -13.95 -11.60 -6.91
N HIS A 10 -14.69 -10.67 -6.31
CA HIS A 10 -14.93 -10.65 -4.88
C HIS A 10 -16.27 -10.05 -4.51
N SER A 11 -16.88 -10.67 -3.52
CA SER A 11 -18.14 -10.20 -2.92
C SER A 11 -18.06 -10.24 -1.41
N TYR A 12 -18.63 -9.22 -0.76
CA TYR A 12 -18.86 -9.22 0.69
C TYR A 12 -20.31 -9.62 0.99
N GLY A 13 -20.52 -10.19 2.17
CA GLY A 13 -21.83 -10.66 2.64
C GLY A 13 -22.21 -12.03 2.08
N GLU A 14 -23.37 -12.53 2.49
CA GLU A 14 -23.91 -13.84 2.09
C GLU A 14 -25.38 -13.71 1.65
N GLY A 15 -25.81 -14.62 0.77
CA GLY A 15 -27.19 -14.69 0.30
C GLY A 15 -27.72 -13.39 -0.31
N SER A 16 -28.85 -12.88 0.16
CA SER A 16 -29.52 -11.69 -0.35
C SER A 16 -28.78 -10.37 -0.03
N THR A 17 -27.78 -10.39 0.87
CA THR A 17 -26.96 -9.22 1.22
C THR A 17 -25.61 -9.22 0.50
N GLN A 18 -25.39 -10.15 -0.40
CA GLN A 18 -24.16 -10.24 -1.18
C GLN A 18 -23.99 -9.01 -2.06
N ARG A 19 -22.84 -8.31 -1.91
CA ARG A 19 -22.43 -7.16 -2.71
C ARG A 19 -21.17 -7.49 -3.48
N VAL A 20 -21.26 -7.53 -4.79
CA VAL A 20 -20.10 -7.66 -5.69
C VAL A 20 -19.27 -6.38 -5.60
N VAL A 21 -17.95 -6.52 -5.39
CA VAL A 21 -16.99 -5.43 -5.26
C VAL A 21 -15.92 -5.50 -6.34
N LEU A 22 -15.56 -6.69 -6.78
CA LEU A 22 -14.64 -6.90 -7.92
C LEU A 22 -15.23 -7.96 -8.84
N GLU A 23 -15.06 -7.76 -10.16
CA GLU A 23 -15.60 -8.65 -11.17
C GLU A 23 -14.63 -8.81 -12.35
N GLY A 24 -14.12 -10.03 -12.53
CA GLY A 24 -13.37 -10.44 -13.71
C GLY A 24 -12.09 -9.62 -13.94
N ILE A 25 -11.30 -9.40 -12.90
CA ILE A 25 -10.02 -8.70 -13.06
C ILE A 25 -8.97 -9.67 -13.59
N ASP A 26 -8.43 -9.38 -14.75
CA ASP A 26 -7.28 -10.04 -15.36
C ASP A 26 -6.14 -9.01 -15.51
N LEU A 27 -4.95 -9.33 -14.96
CA LEU A 27 -3.82 -8.42 -14.93
C LEU A 27 -2.51 -9.20 -14.82
N VAL A 28 -1.50 -8.78 -15.58
CA VAL A 28 -0.09 -9.11 -15.32
C VAL A 28 0.67 -7.79 -15.25
N ALA A 29 1.36 -7.53 -14.13
CA ALA A 29 2.12 -6.31 -13.92
C ALA A 29 3.47 -6.66 -13.27
N ASP A 30 4.56 -6.18 -13.86
CA ASP A 30 5.93 -6.35 -13.38
C ASP A 30 6.67 -5.01 -13.23
N GLU A 31 5.98 -3.91 -13.47
CA GLU A 31 6.50 -2.56 -13.38
C GLU A 31 6.87 -2.21 -11.93
N ARG A 32 7.82 -1.29 -11.80
CA ARG A 32 8.33 -0.89 -10.49
C ARG A 32 7.41 0.11 -9.76
N ARG A 33 6.68 0.90 -10.51
CA ARG A 33 5.77 1.94 -9.99
C ARG A 33 4.39 1.79 -10.64
N ILE A 34 3.45 1.26 -9.88
CA ILE A 34 2.08 0.97 -10.35
C ILE A 34 1.11 1.86 -9.57
N GLY A 35 0.43 2.75 -10.28
CA GLY A 35 -0.65 3.56 -9.74
C GLY A 35 -2.00 2.82 -9.84
N VAL A 36 -2.87 3.04 -8.88
CA VAL A 36 -4.25 2.52 -8.89
C VAL A 36 -5.20 3.68 -8.62
N ILE A 37 -6.04 4.02 -9.58
CA ILE A 37 -7.00 5.11 -9.47
C ILE A 37 -8.44 4.64 -9.71
N GLY A 38 -9.41 5.45 -9.30
CA GLY A 38 -10.83 5.17 -9.44
C GLY A 38 -11.63 5.88 -8.35
N HIS A 39 -12.93 6.00 -8.51
CA HIS A 39 -13.78 6.65 -7.50
C HIS A 39 -13.88 5.83 -6.19
N ASN A 40 -14.44 6.44 -5.14
CA ASN A 40 -14.68 5.75 -3.88
C ASN A 40 -15.68 4.59 -4.07
N GLY A 41 -15.31 3.42 -3.57
CA GLY A 41 -16.11 2.20 -3.74
C GLY A 41 -15.88 1.46 -5.06
N SER A 42 -14.94 1.88 -5.92
CA SER A 42 -14.63 1.18 -7.18
C SER A 42 -13.89 -0.16 -7.02
N GLY A 43 -13.51 -0.55 -5.78
CA GLY A 43 -12.84 -1.83 -5.51
C GLY A 43 -11.33 -1.76 -5.27
N LYS A 44 -10.68 -0.59 -5.42
CA LYS A 44 -9.22 -0.41 -5.26
C LYS A 44 -8.67 -1.02 -3.98
N SER A 45 -9.18 -0.58 -2.82
CA SER A 45 -8.69 -1.06 -1.52
C SER A 45 -8.88 -2.57 -1.33
N THR A 46 -9.95 -3.13 -1.88
CA THR A 46 -10.19 -4.59 -1.85
C THR A 46 -9.14 -5.31 -2.70
N PHE A 47 -8.88 -4.82 -3.92
CA PHE A 47 -7.83 -5.37 -4.78
C PHE A 47 -6.44 -5.25 -4.14
N LEU A 48 -6.08 -4.09 -3.59
CA LEU A 48 -4.81 -3.89 -2.92
C LEU A 48 -4.61 -4.87 -1.74
N ARG A 49 -5.64 -5.07 -0.93
CA ARG A 49 -5.59 -6.00 0.21
C ARG A 49 -5.45 -7.47 -0.20
N MET A 50 -5.80 -7.79 -1.43
CA MET A 50 -5.57 -9.15 -1.97
C MET A 50 -4.09 -9.40 -2.28
N LEU A 51 -3.31 -8.36 -2.63
CA LEU A 51 -1.89 -8.51 -2.99
C LEU A 51 -1.02 -9.04 -1.85
N ASN A 52 -1.46 -8.91 -0.61
CA ASN A 52 -0.77 -9.48 0.55
C ASN A 52 -1.59 -10.52 1.32
N GLY A 53 -2.72 -10.96 0.74
CA GLY A 53 -3.61 -11.95 1.33
C GLY A 53 -4.33 -11.49 2.60
N LEU A 54 -4.57 -10.17 2.78
CA LEU A 54 -5.47 -9.64 3.81
C LEU A 54 -6.94 -9.88 3.45
N VAL A 55 -7.25 -9.88 2.16
CA VAL A 55 -8.54 -10.29 1.61
C VAL A 55 -8.24 -11.38 0.58
N LEU A 56 -9.07 -12.41 0.52
CA LEU A 56 -8.94 -13.46 -0.49
C LEU A 56 -10.00 -13.26 -1.57
N PRO A 57 -9.69 -13.53 -2.83
CA PRO A 57 -10.67 -13.47 -3.91
C PRO A 57 -11.76 -14.54 -3.67
N SER A 58 -13.02 -14.20 -3.97
CA SER A 58 -14.12 -15.15 -3.97
C SER A 58 -14.14 -16.03 -5.23
N GLN A 59 -13.56 -15.52 -6.31
CA GLN A 59 -13.39 -16.19 -7.60
C GLN A 59 -12.03 -15.83 -8.19
N GLY A 60 -11.48 -16.73 -9.01
CA GLY A 60 -10.15 -16.53 -9.58
C GLY A 60 -9.04 -16.68 -8.56
N ARG A 61 -7.87 -16.11 -8.88
CA ARG A 61 -6.70 -16.13 -8.00
C ARG A 61 -5.77 -14.95 -8.23
N ILE A 62 -4.98 -14.60 -7.20
CA ILE A 62 -3.89 -13.64 -7.29
C ILE A 62 -2.58 -14.32 -6.94
N LEU A 63 -1.59 -14.15 -7.80
CA LEU A 63 -0.22 -14.58 -7.58
C LEU A 63 0.69 -13.37 -7.41
N VAL A 64 1.62 -13.44 -6.47
CA VAL A 64 2.69 -12.46 -6.26
C VAL A 64 4.02 -13.19 -6.32
N ASN A 65 4.83 -12.91 -7.34
CA ASN A 65 6.02 -13.69 -7.67
C ASN A 65 5.73 -15.19 -7.76
N GLY A 66 4.63 -15.58 -8.41
CA GLY A 66 4.20 -16.97 -8.55
C GLY A 66 3.61 -17.60 -7.28
N MET A 67 3.61 -16.90 -6.15
CA MET A 67 3.01 -17.38 -4.89
C MET A 67 1.52 -17.01 -4.82
N ASP A 68 0.67 -17.99 -4.61
CA ASP A 68 -0.77 -17.78 -4.47
C ASP A 68 -1.12 -17.15 -3.12
N THR A 69 -1.85 -16.03 -3.15
CA THR A 69 -2.22 -15.26 -1.96
C THR A 69 -3.16 -16.01 -1.02
N ALA A 70 -3.92 -16.99 -1.51
CA ALA A 70 -4.79 -17.80 -0.68
C ALA A 70 -4.02 -18.85 0.13
N SER A 71 -3.03 -19.51 -0.47
CA SER A 71 -2.29 -20.60 0.17
C SER A 71 -0.96 -20.18 0.81
N GLN A 72 -0.34 -19.09 0.31
CA GLN A 72 1.01 -18.65 0.70
C GLN A 72 1.06 -17.25 1.32
N ALA A 73 -0.07 -16.74 1.83
CA ALA A 73 -0.19 -15.40 2.40
C ALA A 73 0.91 -15.07 3.45
N LYS A 74 1.31 -16.05 4.27
CA LYS A 74 2.35 -15.84 5.29
C LYS A 74 3.74 -15.57 4.69
N GLN A 75 4.07 -16.21 3.56
CA GLN A 75 5.32 -15.96 2.84
C GLN A 75 5.27 -14.62 2.13
N ILE A 76 4.16 -14.34 1.45
CA ILE A 76 3.93 -13.07 0.75
C ILE A 76 4.04 -11.89 1.71
N ARG A 77 3.42 -11.93 2.91
CA ARG A 77 3.52 -10.87 3.92
C ARG A 77 4.92 -10.61 4.50
N LYS A 78 5.90 -11.46 4.23
CA LYS A 78 7.30 -11.16 4.53
C LYS A 78 7.97 -10.30 3.46
N LEU A 79 7.44 -10.34 2.24
CA LEU A 79 7.98 -9.65 1.07
C LEU A 79 7.18 -8.40 0.72
N VAL A 80 5.90 -8.38 1.06
CA VAL A 80 4.94 -7.31 0.73
C VAL A 80 4.52 -6.57 1.98
N GLY A 81 5.00 -5.34 2.12
CA GLY A 81 4.53 -4.40 3.13
C GLY A 81 3.21 -3.77 2.71
N PHE A 82 2.34 -3.46 3.67
CA PHE A 82 1.08 -2.78 3.43
C PHE A 82 0.97 -1.52 4.29
N LEU A 83 0.64 -0.38 3.68
CA LEU A 83 0.38 0.87 4.36
C LEU A 83 -1.10 1.22 4.23
N PHE A 84 -1.77 1.31 5.36
CA PHE A 84 -3.19 1.67 5.43
C PHE A 84 -3.41 3.18 5.29
N THR A 85 -4.62 3.56 4.89
CA THR A 85 -5.04 4.97 4.79
C THR A 85 -4.96 5.67 6.15
N ASP A 86 -5.45 4.99 7.20
CA ASP A 86 -5.47 5.49 8.57
C ASP A 86 -4.33 4.86 9.38
N PRO A 87 -3.31 5.65 9.81
CA PRO A 87 -2.19 5.15 10.57
C PRO A 87 -2.57 4.61 11.96
N ASP A 88 -3.68 5.06 12.57
CA ASP A 88 -4.12 4.56 13.87
C ASP A 88 -4.56 3.08 13.80
N ASN A 89 -4.88 2.57 12.62
CA ASN A 89 -5.14 1.14 12.39
C ASN A 89 -3.86 0.31 12.25
N GLN A 90 -2.68 0.94 12.23
CA GLN A 90 -1.39 0.28 11.98
C GLN A 90 -0.41 0.43 13.13
N ILE A 91 -0.41 1.57 13.82
CA ILE A 91 0.45 1.85 14.96
C ILE A 91 -0.07 1.07 16.18
N ILE A 92 0.73 0.17 16.72
CA ILE A 92 0.32 -0.77 17.79
C ILE A 92 1.19 -0.70 19.05
N MET A 93 2.39 -0.09 18.95
CA MET A 93 3.30 -0.02 20.11
C MET A 93 3.20 1.33 20.81
N PRO A 94 3.53 1.39 22.11
CA PRO A 94 3.40 2.61 22.91
C PRO A 94 4.26 3.77 22.42
N THR A 95 5.52 3.50 22.01
CA THR A 95 6.47 4.52 21.57
C THR A 95 6.82 4.41 20.11
N VAL A 96 7.32 5.51 19.54
CA VAL A 96 7.73 5.61 18.14
C VAL A 96 8.81 4.57 17.79
N ALA A 97 9.86 4.47 18.62
CA ALA A 97 10.94 3.51 18.37
C ALA A 97 10.47 2.05 18.48
N GLU A 98 9.62 1.76 19.47
CA GLU A 98 9.07 0.41 19.65
C GLU A 98 8.20 -0.01 18.48
N ASP A 99 7.43 0.92 17.89
CA ASP A 99 6.57 0.62 16.76
C ASP A 99 7.38 0.27 15.50
N VAL A 100 8.42 1.07 15.20
CA VAL A 100 9.34 0.74 14.11
C VAL A 100 10.07 -0.58 14.39
N ALA A 101 10.60 -0.78 15.61
CA ALA A 101 11.34 -1.99 15.99
C ALA A 101 10.48 -3.26 15.94
N PHE A 102 9.14 -3.11 16.07
CA PHE A 102 8.22 -4.24 16.06
C PHE A 102 8.35 -5.11 14.80
N GLY A 103 8.54 -4.48 13.64
CA GLY A 103 8.75 -5.18 12.37
C GLY A 103 10.01 -6.06 12.35
N LEU A 104 11.00 -5.77 13.21
CA LEU A 104 12.28 -6.48 13.28
C LEU A 104 12.33 -7.59 14.34
N ARG A 105 11.26 -7.83 15.09
CA ARG A 105 11.22 -8.83 16.20
C ARG A 105 11.63 -10.25 15.79
N ARG A 106 11.54 -10.60 14.51
CA ARG A 106 11.89 -11.92 13.98
C ARG A 106 12.97 -11.86 12.91
N SER A 107 13.73 -10.77 12.87
CA SER A 107 14.80 -10.57 11.87
C SER A 107 16.08 -11.34 12.19
N GLY A 108 16.27 -11.78 13.46
CA GLY A 108 17.52 -12.37 13.94
C GLY A 108 18.63 -11.34 14.17
N LEU A 109 18.35 -10.05 14.09
CA LEU A 109 19.31 -8.98 14.37
C LEU A 109 19.57 -8.84 15.86
N GLU A 110 20.81 -8.50 16.22
CA GLU A 110 21.17 -8.09 17.58
C GLU A 110 20.50 -6.74 17.93
N ARG A 111 20.29 -6.52 19.24
CA ARG A 111 19.59 -5.31 19.72
C ARG A 111 20.23 -4.01 19.21
N SER A 112 21.55 -3.92 19.23
CA SER A 112 22.28 -2.76 18.72
C SER A 112 22.02 -2.49 17.25
N GLN A 113 21.93 -3.55 16.43
CA GLN A 113 21.62 -3.45 15.00
C GLN A 113 20.16 -3.04 14.75
N VAL A 114 19.24 -3.48 15.63
CA VAL A 114 17.85 -3.03 15.59
C VAL A 114 17.77 -1.55 15.91
N ASP A 115 18.41 -1.10 17.01
CA ASP A 115 18.41 0.30 17.44
C ASP A 115 19.01 1.20 16.35
N GLU A 116 20.18 0.85 15.78
CA GLU A 116 20.81 1.58 14.68
C GLU A 116 19.89 1.74 13.47
N ARG A 117 19.21 0.64 13.07
CA ARG A 117 18.32 0.63 11.92
C ARG A 117 17.04 1.45 12.16
N VAL A 118 16.52 1.42 13.39
CA VAL A 118 15.39 2.25 13.81
C VAL A 118 15.78 3.72 13.76
N ASP A 119 16.94 4.09 14.36
CA ASP A 119 17.40 5.47 14.45
C ASP A 119 17.72 6.05 13.06
N ASP A 120 18.38 5.29 12.17
CA ASP A 120 18.60 5.68 10.77
C ASP A 120 17.27 6.00 10.07
N LEU A 121 16.31 5.11 10.21
CA LEU A 121 15.02 5.28 9.53
C LEU A 121 14.23 6.45 10.13
N LEU A 122 14.18 6.59 11.45
CA LEU A 122 13.56 7.74 12.12
C LEU A 122 14.23 9.06 11.72
N GLY A 123 15.55 9.07 11.54
CA GLY A 123 16.27 10.22 11.03
C GLY A 123 15.84 10.61 9.62
N ARG A 124 15.75 9.64 8.71
CA ARG A 124 15.29 9.84 7.32
C ARG A 124 13.87 10.40 7.24
N PHE A 125 13.01 10.06 8.20
CA PHE A 125 11.61 10.50 8.26
C PHE A 125 11.41 11.77 9.11
N GLY A 126 12.48 12.29 9.74
CA GLY A 126 12.41 13.47 10.63
C GLY A 126 11.71 13.18 11.96
N LEU A 127 11.68 11.92 12.38
CA LEU A 127 11.04 11.46 13.60
C LEU A 127 12.05 11.12 14.73
N LEU A 128 13.35 11.28 14.50
CA LEU A 128 14.37 10.91 15.50
C LEU A 128 14.20 11.66 16.83
N GLY A 129 13.82 12.95 16.80
CA GLY A 129 13.50 13.73 17.99
C GLY A 129 12.26 13.25 18.76
N HIS A 130 11.47 12.35 18.17
CA HIS A 130 10.29 11.74 18.79
C HIS A 130 10.49 10.28 19.17
N ARG A 131 11.73 9.77 19.12
CA ARG A 131 12.08 8.36 19.30
C ARG A 131 11.37 7.67 20.46
N ASP A 132 11.44 8.29 21.63
CA ASP A 132 10.91 7.76 22.89
C ASP A 132 9.54 8.36 23.27
N HIS A 133 8.95 9.19 22.39
CA HIS A 133 7.65 9.78 22.64
C HIS A 133 6.54 8.74 22.44
N PRO A 134 5.41 8.89 23.16
CA PRO A 134 4.22 8.10 22.90
C PRO A 134 3.75 8.31 21.46
N ALA A 135 3.58 7.22 20.71
CA ALA A 135 3.18 7.27 19.30
C ALA A 135 1.81 7.95 19.09
N GLN A 136 0.93 7.84 20.09
CA GLN A 136 -0.40 8.47 20.06
C GLN A 136 -0.38 10.00 20.08
N LEU A 137 0.70 10.62 20.62
CA LEU A 137 0.84 12.07 20.69
C LEU A 137 1.40 12.71 19.40
N LEU A 138 1.76 11.92 18.43
CA LEU A 138 2.20 12.40 17.12
C LEU A 138 1.03 13.07 16.37
N SER A 139 1.33 14.10 15.56
CA SER A 139 0.37 14.63 14.60
C SER A 139 -0.02 13.59 13.56
N GLY A 140 -1.16 13.74 12.87
CA GLY A 140 -1.60 12.80 11.83
C GLY A 140 -0.55 12.56 10.75
N GLY A 141 0.15 13.61 10.31
CA GLY A 141 1.25 13.47 9.34
C GLY A 141 2.44 12.71 9.90
N GLN A 142 2.80 12.94 11.15
CA GLN A 142 3.88 12.19 11.83
C GLN A 142 3.49 10.72 12.05
N LYS A 143 2.24 10.43 12.37
CA LYS A 143 1.73 9.06 12.48
C LYS A 143 1.81 8.33 11.16
N GLN A 144 1.46 8.99 10.04
CA GLN A 144 1.57 8.37 8.73
C GLN A 144 3.03 8.10 8.33
N LEU A 145 3.94 9.01 8.65
CA LEU A 145 5.38 8.78 8.47
C LEU A 145 5.90 7.64 9.36
N LEU A 146 5.42 7.54 10.61
CA LEU A 146 5.73 6.42 11.50
C LEU A 146 5.24 5.10 10.93
N ALA A 147 3.98 5.02 10.49
CA ALA A 147 3.41 3.82 9.87
C ALA A 147 4.22 3.38 8.63
N LEU A 148 4.63 4.34 7.78
CA LEU A 148 5.49 4.06 6.63
C LEU A 148 6.88 3.58 7.06
N ALA A 149 7.48 4.18 8.09
CA ALA A 149 8.76 3.74 8.66
C ALA A 149 8.68 2.30 9.18
N SER A 150 7.59 1.97 9.91
CA SER A 150 7.35 0.62 10.46
C SER A 150 7.18 -0.45 9.37
N VAL A 151 6.73 -0.08 8.18
CA VAL A 151 6.72 -0.97 7.01
C VAL A 151 8.13 -1.09 6.40
N LEU A 152 8.80 0.05 6.16
CA LEU A 152 10.08 0.08 5.43
C LEU A 152 11.25 -0.51 6.23
N VAL A 153 11.16 -0.55 7.56
CA VAL A 153 12.21 -1.14 8.42
C VAL A 153 12.45 -2.61 8.08
N THR A 154 11.44 -3.33 7.61
CA THR A 154 11.55 -4.75 7.22
C THR A 154 12.22 -4.96 5.86
N ARG A 155 12.49 -3.88 5.09
CA ARG A 155 12.99 -3.91 3.70
C ARG A 155 12.15 -4.80 2.79
N PRO A 156 10.86 -4.52 2.64
CA PRO A 156 10.01 -5.33 1.78
C PRO A 156 10.44 -5.19 0.31
N GLU A 157 10.18 -6.22 -0.50
CA GLU A 157 10.41 -6.17 -1.94
C GLU A 157 9.31 -5.41 -2.68
N MET A 158 8.11 -5.37 -2.09
CA MET A 158 6.95 -4.58 -2.58
C MET A 158 6.30 -3.84 -1.43
N ILE A 159 5.83 -2.62 -1.69
CA ILE A 159 4.98 -1.87 -0.77
C ILE A 159 3.67 -1.56 -1.47
N VAL A 160 2.59 -1.96 -0.86
CA VAL A 160 1.22 -1.61 -1.25
C VAL A 160 0.72 -0.50 -0.34
N MET A 161 0.26 0.60 -0.91
CA MET A 161 -0.19 1.78 -0.18
C MET A 161 -1.63 2.12 -0.58
N ASP A 162 -2.52 2.13 0.40
CA ASP A 162 -3.93 2.45 0.22
C ASP A 162 -4.20 3.89 0.69
N GLU A 163 -4.23 4.84 -0.24
CA GLU A 163 -4.52 6.27 0.00
C GLU A 163 -3.64 6.92 1.11
N PRO A 164 -2.31 6.81 1.07
CA PRO A 164 -1.44 7.19 2.18
C PRO A 164 -1.39 8.71 2.47
N THR A 165 -2.00 9.53 1.64
CA THR A 165 -1.93 11.00 1.74
C THR A 165 -3.27 11.67 1.99
N THR A 166 -4.37 10.91 2.08
CA THR A 166 -5.75 11.43 2.16
C THR A 166 -5.99 12.32 3.40
N LEU A 167 -5.36 11.99 4.52
CA LEU A 167 -5.54 12.71 5.79
C LEU A 167 -4.42 13.73 6.07
N LEU A 168 -3.59 14.04 5.07
CA LEU A 168 -2.40 14.84 5.25
C LEU A 168 -2.54 16.25 4.64
N ASP A 169 -1.87 17.21 5.27
CA ASP A 169 -1.60 18.49 4.64
C ASP A 169 -0.64 18.35 3.45
N ILE A 170 -0.54 19.38 2.63
CA ILE A 170 0.27 19.41 1.40
C ILE A 170 1.76 19.12 1.70
N ARG A 171 2.28 19.61 2.83
CA ARG A 171 3.70 19.43 3.19
C ARG A 171 4.01 17.95 3.47
N ASN A 172 3.19 17.31 4.30
CA ASN A 172 3.32 15.91 4.65
C ASN A 172 3.04 14.99 3.45
N ALA A 173 2.04 15.30 2.64
CA ALA A 173 1.75 14.58 1.40
C ALA A 173 2.94 14.63 0.42
N ASN A 174 3.56 15.80 0.24
CA ASN A 174 4.76 15.95 -0.60
C ASN A 174 5.97 15.20 -0.02
N GLN A 175 6.09 15.10 1.30
CA GLN A 175 7.17 14.32 1.93
C GLN A 175 6.98 12.83 1.63
N ILE A 176 5.77 12.29 1.79
CA ILE A 176 5.46 10.89 1.43
C ILE A 176 5.71 10.66 -0.07
N GLY A 177 5.28 11.56 -0.95
CA GLY A 177 5.54 11.45 -2.39
C GLY A 177 7.04 11.36 -2.71
N ARG A 178 7.89 12.16 -2.05
CA ARG A 178 9.35 12.05 -2.21
C ARG A 178 9.90 10.70 -1.76
N ILE A 179 9.41 10.18 -0.63
CA ILE A 179 9.82 8.87 -0.12
C ILE A 179 9.42 7.78 -1.10
N ILE A 180 8.18 7.77 -1.59
CA ILE A 180 7.67 6.82 -2.58
C ILE A 180 8.58 6.75 -3.81
N ASN A 181 9.06 7.91 -4.29
CA ASN A 181 9.94 7.97 -5.47
C ASN A 181 11.35 7.43 -5.21
N THR A 182 11.83 7.43 -3.96
CA THR A 182 13.19 7.01 -3.60
C THR A 182 13.29 5.57 -3.08
N VAL A 183 12.15 4.94 -2.76
CA VAL A 183 12.12 3.57 -2.25
C VAL A 183 12.57 2.57 -3.33
N GLU A 184 13.46 1.64 -2.97
CA GLU A 184 13.96 0.61 -3.89
C GLU A 184 12.91 -0.48 -4.21
N ALA A 185 11.97 -0.72 -3.30
CA ALA A 185 10.89 -1.69 -3.48
C ALA A 185 9.98 -1.34 -4.67
N THR A 186 9.31 -2.34 -5.22
CA THR A 186 8.15 -2.14 -6.09
C THR A 186 7.06 -1.41 -5.30
N VAL A 187 6.42 -0.40 -5.88
CA VAL A 187 5.36 0.37 -5.24
C VAL A 187 4.05 0.18 -5.99
N VAL A 188 3.01 -0.21 -5.26
CA VAL A 188 1.61 -0.18 -5.72
C VAL A 188 0.88 0.87 -4.89
N LEU A 189 0.46 1.96 -5.52
CA LEU A 189 -0.12 3.12 -4.83
C LEU A 189 -1.54 3.37 -5.30
N ALA A 190 -2.54 3.17 -4.43
CA ALA A 190 -3.85 3.75 -4.65
C ALA A 190 -3.89 5.20 -4.17
N THR A 191 -4.37 6.10 -5.01
CA THR A 191 -4.51 7.52 -4.66
C THR A 191 -5.53 8.22 -5.53
N HIS A 192 -6.19 9.24 -4.96
CA HIS A 192 -6.94 10.24 -5.73
C HIS A 192 -6.10 11.49 -6.05
N HIS A 193 -4.89 11.60 -5.53
CA HIS A 193 -3.94 12.67 -5.82
C HIS A 193 -3.12 12.34 -7.08
N LEU A 194 -3.70 12.57 -8.26
CA LEU A 194 -3.13 12.16 -9.55
C LEU A 194 -1.71 12.68 -9.80
N HIS A 195 -1.34 13.83 -9.21
CA HIS A 195 0.00 14.39 -9.34
C HIS A 195 1.10 13.50 -8.73
N LEU A 196 0.77 12.62 -7.77
CA LEU A 196 1.72 11.67 -7.17
C LEU A 196 2.09 10.55 -8.14
N LEU A 197 1.29 10.33 -9.18
CA LEU A 197 1.51 9.28 -10.18
C LEU A 197 2.40 9.75 -11.34
N ARG A 198 2.81 11.02 -11.35
CA ARG A 198 3.77 11.51 -12.33
C ARG A 198 5.11 10.80 -12.14
N GLY A 199 5.58 10.13 -13.17
CA GLY A 199 6.80 9.31 -13.11
C GLY A 199 6.58 7.87 -12.64
N PHE A 200 5.33 7.44 -12.49
CA PHE A 200 4.99 6.03 -12.39
C PHE A 200 5.11 5.35 -13.75
N ASP A 201 5.27 4.03 -13.74
CA ASP A 201 5.47 3.25 -14.98
C ASP A 201 4.12 2.84 -15.60
N ARG A 202 3.11 2.60 -14.75
CA ARG A 202 1.79 2.10 -15.15
C ARG A 202 0.71 2.59 -14.21
N VAL A 203 -0.50 2.83 -14.74
CA VAL A 203 -1.67 3.21 -13.94
C VAL A 203 -2.87 2.34 -14.33
N LEU A 204 -3.48 1.73 -13.31
CA LEU A 204 -4.68 0.91 -13.37
C LEU A 204 -5.88 1.75 -12.98
N VAL A 205 -6.92 1.77 -13.80
CA VAL A 205 -8.17 2.50 -13.54
C VAL A 205 -9.28 1.54 -13.18
N PHE A 206 -9.76 1.64 -11.95
CA PHE A 206 -10.89 0.86 -11.46
C PHE A 206 -12.19 1.67 -11.52
N ASP A 207 -13.22 1.09 -12.09
CA ASP A 207 -14.57 1.60 -12.04
C ASP A 207 -15.57 0.47 -11.80
N SER A 208 -16.50 0.68 -10.86
CA SER A 208 -17.58 -0.25 -10.55
C SER A 208 -17.14 -1.72 -10.42
N GLY A 209 -15.98 -1.94 -9.77
CA GLY A 209 -15.41 -3.27 -9.54
C GLY A 209 -14.65 -3.89 -10.71
N ARG A 210 -14.45 -3.16 -11.80
CA ARG A 210 -13.76 -3.62 -13.00
C ARG A 210 -12.50 -2.80 -13.29
N LEU A 211 -11.53 -3.42 -13.94
CA LEU A 211 -10.38 -2.74 -14.53
C LEU A 211 -10.79 -2.19 -15.90
N VAL A 212 -10.98 -0.87 -16.01
CA VAL A 212 -11.54 -0.23 -17.21
C VAL A 212 -10.49 0.45 -18.08
N ALA A 213 -9.32 0.77 -17.53
CA ALA A 213 -8.15 1.21 -18.29
C ALA A 213 -6.88 0.75 -17.59
N ASP A 214 -5.84 0.52 -18.37
CA ASP A 214 -4.56 -0.03 -17.94
C ASP A 214 -3.48 0.37 -18.94
N GLY A 215 -2.48 1.12 -18.49
CA GLY A 215 -1.43 1.60 -19.39
C GLY A 215 -0.53 2.67 -18.76
N ASP A 216 0.09 3.47 -19.61
CA ASP A 216 0.91 4.60 -19.15
C ASP A 216 0.10 5.62 -18.35
N PRO A 217 0.75 6.38 -17.45
CA PRO A 217 0.05 7.30 -16.55
C PRO A 217 -0.80 8.35 -17.26
N ASP A 218 -0.30 8.96 -18.33
CA ASP A 218 -0.99 10.09 -18.99
C ASP A 218 -2.28 9.62 -19.66
N SER A 219 -2.23 8.50 -20.41
CA SER A 219 -3.41 7.94 -21.07
C SER A 219 -4.43 7.40 -20.07
N SER A 220 -3.98 6.73 -19.01
CA SER A 220 -4.85 6.16 -17.97
C SER A 220 -5.52 7.25 -17.13
N ILE A 221 -4.80 8.30 -16.75
CA ILE A 221 -5.36 9.45 -16.03
C ILE A 221 -6.39 10.16 -16.91
N ALA A 222 -6.09 10.40 -18.20
CA ALA A 222 -7.04 11.01 -19.11
C ALA A 222 -8.31 10.16 -19.33
N ALA A 223 -8.18 8.83 -19.32
CA ALA A 223 -9.33 7.93 -19.33
C ALA A 223 -10.19 8.06 -18.09
N TYR A 224 -9.55 8.11 -16.92
CA TYR A 224 -10.23 8.34 -15.64
C TYR A 224 -10.95 9.68 -15.58
N GLU A 225 -10.31 10.78 -16.00
CA GLU A 225 -10.92 12.11 -16.03
C GLU A 225 -12.16 12.15 -16.94
N ARG A 226 -12.13 11.49 -18.11
CA ARG A 226 -13.30 11.33 -18.98
C ARG A 226 -14.45 10.58 -18.31
N LEU A 227 -14.13 9.49 -17.56
CA LEU A 227 -15.14 8.74 -16.82
C LEU A 227 -15.80 9.60 -15.72
N MET A 228 -15.04 10.48 -15.07
CA MET A 228 -15.58 11.34 -14.01
C MET A 228 -16.36 12.54 -14.53
N ALA A 229 -16.21 12.88 -15.80
CA ALA A 229 -16.95 13.98 -16.45
C ALA A 229 -18.27 13.56 -17.09
N ALA A 230 -18.51 12.24 -17.23
CA ALA A 230 -19.72 11.67 -17.83
C ALA A 230 -20.81 11.45 -16.80
#